data_e574545c76dafc3cb31beaadeaa38a0a
#
_entry.id   e574545c76dafc3cb31beaadeaa38a0a
#
_cell.length_a   1.000
_cell.length_b   1.000
_cell.length_c   1.000
_cell.angle_alpha   90.00
_cell.angle_beta   90.00
_cell.angle_gamma   90.00
#
_symmetry.space_group_name_H-M   'P 1'
#
loop_
_entity.id
_entity.type
_entity.pdbx_description
1 polymer ?
#
loop_
_entity_poly.entity_id
_entity_poly.type
_entity_poly.pdbx_seq_one_letter_code
_entity_poly.pdbx_strand_id
1 'polypeptide(L)'
;MDVKKLKLSKLITKPITVNPNASLMKVRESLLKYKVKRLIVTEKNIPIGVITEKDIAKKIYELGTKSIKSVKAKDFKTRKLFTLTKEDLVQNCAKMMKKHRISLVIIVNKDKILEGIITKTDLTTIFLTKGSDSIKVSKIMKTKVITAAPSDPILYIESLLIKYGISRVIIKRNQKPVGVITFRDFVPAKIPQWIAESADPKEVQEYKFKKGLEENHSNQMSYLFPFHATDIMATNPITVEKEKDIKFAIIRMIKYNISGLPVVKNTKIVGIITKSDIVNTLTN
;
A
#
# COMPACT_ATOMS: atom_id res chain seq x y z
N MET A 1 8.83 29.42 -5.50
CA MET A 1 9.98 28.52 -5.23
C MET A 1 9.67 27.17 -5.84
N ASP A 2 10.52 26.69 -6.76
CA ASP A 2 10.27 25.41 -7.44
C ASP A 2 10.50 24.24 -6.47
N VAL A 3 9.44 23.53 -6.15
CA VAL A 3 9.46 22.37 -5.23
C VAL A 3 10.45 21.30 -5.68
N LYS A 4 10.65 21.14 -6.97
CA LYS A 4 11.52 20.12 -7.58
C LYS A 4 12.99 20.32 -7.21
N LYS A 5 13.40 21.60 -7.02
CA LYS A 5 14.78 22.02 -6.70
C LYS A 5 15.07 22.05 -5.19
N LEU A 6 14.11 21.67 -4.35
CA LEU A 6 14.33 21.57 -2.91
C LEU A 6 15.22 20.37 -2.58
N LYS A 7 16.15 20.57 -1.61
CA LYS A 7 16.95 19.47 -1.06
C LYS A 7 16.10 18.57 -0.17
N LEU A 8 16.41 17.29 -0.16
CA LEU A 8 15.71 16.28 0.62
C LEU A 8 15.86 16.48 2.14
N SER A 9 16.93 17.15 2.58
CA SER A 9 17.17 17.48 4.00
C SER A 9 15.96 18.12 4.70
N LYS A 10 15.08 18.82 3.96
CA LYS A 10 13.86 19.47 4.49
C LYS A 10 12.65 18.54 4.64
N LEU A 11 12.75 17.29 4.15
CA LEU A 11 11.63 16.36 4.09
C LEU A 11 11.89 15.04 4.82
N ILE A 12 13.10 14.84 5.34
CA ILE A 12 13.52 13.60 5.99
C ILE A 12 12.65 13.34 7.22
N THR A 13 12.09 12.13 7.28
CA THR A 13 11.36 11.62 8.43
C THR A 13 12.08 10.44 9.06
N LYS A 14 12.00 10.33 10.40
CA LYS A 14 12.61 9.22 11.14
C LYS A 14 11.82 7.93 10.88
N PRO A 15 12.44 6.86 10.35
CA PRO A 15 11.76 5.59 10.15
C PRO A 15 11.60 4.82 11.45
N ILE A 16 10.63 3.92 11.50
CA ILE A 16 10.62 2.85 12.50
C ILE A 16 11.48 1.71 11.96
N THR A 17 12.43 1.28 12.80
CA THR A 17 13.40 0.23 12.46
C THR A 17 13.15 -1.05 13.24
N VAL A 18 13.59 -2.17 12.70
CA VAL A 18 13.60 -3.47 13.37
C VAL A 18 14.92 -4.18 13.11
N ASN A 19 15.33 -5.01 14.07
CA ASN A 19 16.49 -5.88 13.93
C ASN A 19 16.19 -7.05 12.98
N PRO A 20 17.17 -7.56 12.20
CA PRO A 20 16.99 -8.71 11.31
C PRO A 20 16.43 -9.97 11.99
N ASN A 21 16.75 -10.17 13.27
CA ASN A 21 16.27 -11.31 14.06
C ASN A 21 14.93 -11.08 14.76
N ALA A 22 14.30 -9.89 14.59
CA ALA A 22 12.97 -9.64 15.13
C ALA A 22 11.95 -10.64 14.55
N SER A 23 11.09 -11.21 15.42
CA SER A 23 10.03 -12.13 14.99
C SER A 23 8.99 -11.43 14.11
N LEU A 24 8.29 -12.21 13.28
CA LEU A 24 7.16 -11.68 12.48
C LEU A 24 6.10 -11.02 13.37
N MET A 25 5.86 -11.55 14.56
CA MET A 25 4.95 -10.94 15.54
C MET A 25 5.41 -9.54 15.92
N LYS A 26 6.72 -9.37 16.22
CA LYS A 26 7.30 -8.05 16.56
C LYS A 26 7.23 -7.07 15.40
N VAL A 27 7.48 -7.55 14.18
CA VAL A 27 7.33 -6.76 12.95
C VAL A 27 5.88 -6.27 12.80
N ARG A 28 4.90 -7.17 12.97
CA ARG A 28 3.46 -6.85 12.90
C ARG A 28 3.04 -5.86 13.99
N GLU A 29 3.41 -6.12 15.25
CA GLU A 29 3.15 -5.21 16.37
C GLU A 29 3.69 -3.80 16.09
N SER A 30 4.90 -3.70 15.56
CA SER A 30 5.52 -2.41 15.25
C SER A 30 4.74 -1.66 14.17
N LEU A 31 4.29 -2.33 13.09
CA LEU A 31 3.45 -1.70 12.07
C LEU A 31 2.13 -1.17 12.65
N LEU A 32 1.49 -1.96 13.53
CA LEU A 32 0.21 -1.59 14.13
C LEU A 32 0.38 -0.48 15.17
N LYS A 33 1.33 -0.63 16.10
CA LYS A 33 1.59 0.32 17.19
C LYS A 33 1.92 1.72 16.65
N TYR A 34 2.83 1.78 15.68
CA TYR A 34 3.27 3.06 15.09
C TYR A 34 2.40 3.51 13.92
N LYS A 35 1.36 2.74 13.55
CA LYS A 35 0.44 3.02 12.43
C LYS A 35 1.17 3.31 11.11
N VAL A 36 2.33 2.64 10.90
CA VAL A 36 3.15 2.78 9.69
C VAL A 36 2.90 1.61 8.72
N LYS A 37 3.13 1.85 7.43
CA LYS A 37 2.91 0.86 6.37
C LYS A 37 4.15 0.03 6.05
N ARG A 38 5.28 0.34 6.69
CA ARG A 38 6.58 -0.29 6.44
C ARG A 38 7.55 -0.04 7.58
N LEU A 39 8.50 -0.95 7.71
CA LEU A 39 9.63 -0.87 8.64
C LEU A 39 10.92 -0.98 7.85
N ILE A 40 11.98 -0.35 8.35
CA ILE A 40 13.32 -0.52 7.82
C ILE A 40 14.02 -1.57 8.68
N VAL A 41 14.57 -2.60 8.04
CA VAL A 41 15.43 -3.58 8.72
C VAL A 41 16.82 -3.00 8.75
N THR A 42 17.40 -2.88 9.96
CA THR A 42 18.74 -2.30 10.13
C THR A 42 19.65 -3.22 10.92
N GLU A 43 20.90 -3.26 10.53
CA GLU A 43 22.00 -3.86 11.30
C GLU A 43 23.06 -2.80 11.51
N LYS A 44 23.45 -2.55 12.76
CA LYS A 44 24.40 -1.48 13.14
C LYS A 44 24.07 -0.12 12.48
N ASN A 45 22.79 0.24 12.45
CA ASN A 45 22.24 1.44 11.79
C ASN A 45 22.39 1.50 10.25
N ILE A 46 22.87 0.44 9.61
CA ILE A 46 22.91 0.31 8.16
C ILE A 46 21.59 -0.32 7.70
N PRO A 47 20.85 0.28 6.76
CA PRO A 47 19.62 -0.31 6.24
C PRO A 47 19.95 -1.50 5.35
N ILE A 48 19.37 -2.66 5.67
CA ILE A 48 19.58 -3.93 4.94
C ILE A 48 18.28 -4.45 4.31
N GLY A 49 17.12 -3.90 4.68
CA GLY A 49 15.85 -4.35 4.13
C GLY A 49 14.69 -3.39 4.41
N VAL A 50 13.60 -3.61 3.71
CA VAL A 50 12.30 -2.94 3.94
C VAL A 50 11.21 -3.99 3.98
N ILE A 51 10.43 -4.01 5.04
CA ILE A 51 9.26 -4.89 5.20
C ILE A 51 8.00 -4.02 5.13
N THR A 52 7.04 -4.40 4.30
CA THR A 52 5.76 -3.72 4.13
C THR A 52 4.59 -4.60 4.55
N GLU A 53 3.40 -4.01 4.77
CA GLU A 53 2.15 -4.76 4.98
C GLU A 53 1.91 -5.81 3.87
N LYS A 54 2.23 -5.48 2.62
CA LYS A 54 2.11 -6.42 1.50
C LYS A 54 3.05 -7.61 1.63
N ASP A 55 4.27 -7.39 2.12
CA ASP A 55 5.25 -8.48 2.29
C ASP A 55 4.82 -9.41 3.42
N ILE A 56 4.23 -8.87 4.49
CA ILE A 56 3.64 -9.67 5.57
C ILE A 56 2.46 -10.51 5.05
N ALA A 57 1.51 -9.90 4.33
CA ALA A 57 0.38 -10.62 3.77
C ALA A 57 0.84 -11.77 2.88
N LYS A 58 1.79 -11.52 1.96
CA LYS A 58 2.38 -12.55 1.12
C LYS A 58 3.09 -13.65 1.92
N LYS A 59 3.86 -13.27 2.96
CA LYS A 59 4.60 -14.24 3.77
C LYS A 59 3.66 -15.16 4.52
N ILE A 60 2.59 -14.62 5.10
CA ILE A 60 1.56 -15.41 5.77
C ILE A 60 0.92 -16.39 4.76
N TYR A 61 0.63 -15.91 3.56
CA TYR A 61 0.11 -16.74 2.47
C TYR A 61 1.06 -17.89 2.07
N GLU A 62 2.39 -17.61 1.99
CA GLU A 62 3.41 -18.59 1.63
C GLU A 62 3.68 -19.63 2.74
N LEU A 63 3.40 -19.30 3.99
CA LEU A 63 3.73 -20.16 5.13
C LEU A 63 2.88 -21.43 5.21
N GLY A 64 1.66 -21.40 4.65
CA GLY A 64 0.76 -22.53 4.77
C GLY A 64 0.47 -22.86 6.24
N THR A 65 0.58 -24.11 6.60
CA THR A 65 0.42 -24.62 7.98
C THR A 65 1.63 -24.38 8.87
N LYS A 66 2.72 -23.78 8.36
CA LYS A 66 3.95 -23.56 9.14
C LYS A 66 3.76 -22.46 10.18
N SER A 67 4.34 -22.66 11.35
CA SER A 67 4.23 -21.72 12.47
C SER A 67 4.80 -20.35 12.13
N ILE A 68 3.98 -19.31 12.31
CA ILE A 68 4.36 -17.88 12.20
C ILE A 68 5.48 -17.53 13.20
N LYS A 69 5.59 -18.28 14.30
CA LYS A 69 6.55 -17.99 15.38
C LYS A 69 8.03 -18.11 14.96
N SER A 70 8.33 -18.96 13.99
CA SER A 70 9.70 -19.18 13.50
C SER A 70 10.20 -18.12 12.52
N VAL A 71 9.31 -17.31 11.93
CA VAL A 71 9.65 -16.34 10.89
C VAL A 71 10.27 -15.08 11.50
N LYS A 72 11.41 -14.68 10.96
CA LYS A 72 12.17 -13.48 11.37
C LYS A 72 12.16 -12.42 10.27
N ALA A 73 12.51 -11.19 10.63
CA ALA A 73 12.58 -10.06 9.69
C ALA A 73 13.55 -10.34 8.52
N LYS A 74 14.65 -11.04 8.74
CA LYS A 74 15.60 -11.45 7.71
C LYS A 74 15.06 -12.44 6.68
N ASP A 75 14.00 -13.18 7.02
CA ASP A 75 13.40 -14.19 6.14
C ASP A 75 12.45 -13.56 5.10
N PHE A 76 12.22 -12.26 5.20
CA PHE A 76 11.53 -11.51 4.16
C PHE A 76 12.50 -11.28 3.00
N LYS A 77 12.04 -11.61 1.78
CA LYS A 77 12.84 -11.38 0.58
C LYS A 77 13.17 -9.89 0.45
N THR A 78 14.43 -9.56 0.72
CA THR A 78 14.91 -8.18 0.64
C THR A 78 14.91 -7.75 -0.82
N ARG A 79 14.19 -6.68 -1.13
CA ARG A 79 14.26 -6.02 -2.43
C ARG A 79 15.51 -5.15 -2.46
N LYS A 80 16.01 -4.86 -3.67
CA LYS A 80 17.04 -3.84 -3.84
C LYS A 80 16.63 -2.57 -3.09
N LEU A 81 17.47 -2.10 -2.20
CA LEU A 81 17.26 -0.84 -1.50
C LEU A 81 17.60 0.32 -2.44
N PHE A 82 16.78 1.34 -2.41
CA PHE A 82 17.00 2.56 -3.17
C PHE A 82 17.33 3.68 -2.17
N THR A 83 18.54 4.19 -2.27
CA THR A 83 19.07 5.19 -1.36
C THR A 83 19.39 6.50 -2.09
N LEU A 84 19.27 7.59 -1.39
CA LEU A 84 19.73 8.94 -1.74
C LEU A 84 20.38 9.56 -0.51
N THR A 85 21.00 10.71 -0.70
CA THR A 85 21.55 11.53 0.38
C THR A 85 20.61 12.70 0.68
N LYS A 86 20.79 13.36 1.81
CA LYS A 86 20.03 14.57 2.17
C LYS A 86 20.26 15.75 1.23
N GLU A 87 21.34 15.74 0.48
CA GLU A 87 21.71 16.79 -0.50
C GLU A 87 21.01 16.63 -1.83
N ASP A 88 20.48 15.44 -2.13
CA ASP A 88 19.72 15.18 -3.35
C ASP A 88 18.45 16.02 -3.42
N LEU A 89 17.90 16.17 -4.63
CA LEU A 89 16.74 17.01 -4.89
C LEU A 89 15.43 16.20 -4.82
N VAL A 90 14.34 16.86 -4.50
CA VAL A 90 12.97 16.32 -4.56
C VAL A 90 12.69 15.67 -5.90
N GLN A 91 13.13 16.30 -7.01
CA GLN A 91 12.95 15.76 -8.35
C GLN A 91 13.65 14.39 -8.52
N ASN A 92 14.89 14.26 -8.02
CA ASN A 92 15.63 12.99 -8.10
C ASN A 92 14.90 11.87 -7.34
N CYS A 93 14.40 12.18 -6.15
CA CYS A 93 13.60 11.26 -5.36
C CYS A 93 12.30 10.86 -6.10
N ALA A 94 11.59 11.81 -6.67
CA ALA A 94 10.38 11.55 -7.45
C ALA A 94 10.66 10.68 -8.69
N LYS A 95 11.73 11.00 -9.45
CA LYS A 95 12.19 10.20 -10.61
C LYS A 95 12.53 8.76 -10.20
N MET A 96 13.26 8.58 -9.10
CA MET A 96 13.60 7.26 -8.55
C MET A 96 12.33 6.48 -8.17
N MET A 97 11.37 7.10 -7.45
CA MET A 97 10.11 6.48 -7.08
C MET A 97 9.27 6.06 -8.28
N LYS A 98 9.25 6.88 -9.36
CA LYS A 98 8.54 6.57 -10.61
C LYS A 98 9.22 5.42 -11.35
N LYS A 99 10.53 5.52 -11.62
CA LYS A 99 11.33 4.53 -12.36
C LYS A 99 11.22 3.13 -11.75
N HIS A 100 11.35 3.02 -10.44
CA HIS A 100 11.40 1.73 -9.74
C HIS A 100 10.05 1.31 -9.12
N ARG A 101 8.97 2.10 -9.35
CA ARG A 101 7.61 1.85 -8.82
C ARG A 101 7.60 1.65 -7.30
N ILE A 102 8.47 2.38 -6.60
CA ILE A 102 8.58 2.35 -5.14
C ILE A 102 7.86 3.55 -4.50
N SER A 103 7.59 3.45 -3.21
CA SER A 103 6.88 4.50 -2.47
C SER A 103 7.67 5.01 -1.26
N LEU A 104 8.93 4.62 -1.19
CA LEU A 104 9.88 5.01 -0.17
C LEU A 104 11.28 5.03 -0.77
N VAL A 105 12.09 6.02 -0.39
CA VAL A 105 13.52 6.09 -0.60
C VAL A 105 14.19 6.24 0.75
N ILE A 106 15.28 5.54 0.97
CA ILE A 106 16.07 5.56 2.20
C ILE A 106 17.11 6.66 2.07
N ILE A 107 17.27 7.48 3.09
CA ILE A 107 18.30 8.50 3.14
C ILE A 107 19.46 8.00 4.00
N VAL A 108 20.64 8.00 3.42
CA VAL A 108 21.87 7.55 4.06
C VAL A 108 22.97 8.61 3.94
N ASN A 109 23.91 8.57 4.86
CA ASN A 109 25.13 9.36 4.76
C ASN A 109 26.20 8.64 3.87
N LYS A 110 27.41 9.19 3.80
CA LYS A 110 28.53 8.66 3.04
C LYS A 110 28.95 7.25 3.51
N ASP A 111 28.78 6.96 4.80
CA ASP A 111 29.10 5.67 5.43
C ASP A 111 27.95 4.67 5.34
N LYS A 112 26.92 4.94 4.51
CA LYS A 112 25.69 4.16 4.37
C LYS A 112 24.86 4.04 5.64
N ILE A 113 25.11 4.85 6.65
CA ILE A 113 24.32 4.91 7.88
C ILE A 113 22.97 5.56 7.58
N LEU A 114 21.90 5.01 8.16
CA LEU A 114 20.54 5.49 8.01
C LEU A 114 20.36 6.87 8.65
N GLU A 115 20.06 7.89 7.86
CA GLU A 115 19.69 9.23 8.33
C GLU A 115 18.17 9.42 8.37
N GLY A 116 17.42 8.68 7.54
CA GLY A 116 15.97 8.76 7.52
C GLY A 116 15.34 8.14 6.27
N ILE A 117 14.10 8.52 6.01
CA ILE A 117 13.36 8.10 4.84
C ILE A 117 12.57 9.26 4.23
N ILE A 118 12.25 9.13 2.95
CA ILE A 118 11.28 9.97 2.27
C ILE A 118 10.25 9.07 1.60
N THR A 119 8.98 9.38 1.79
CA THR A 119 7.85 8.63 1.24
C THR A 119 7.08 9.47 0.23
N LYS A 120 6.18 8.84 -0.54
CA LYS A 120 5.24 9.57 -1.39
C LYS A 120 4.36 10.53 -0.60
N THR A 121 4.12 10.27 0.69
CA THR A 121 3.38 11.20 1.56
C THR A 121 4.15 12.49 1.73
N ASP A 122 5.45 12.42 2.01
CA ASP A 122 6.28 13.61 2.21
C ASP A 122 6.35 14.45 0.93
N LEU A 123 6.51 13.77 -0.23
CA LEU A 123 6.49 14.46 -1.53
C LEU A 123 5.14 15.10 -1.86
N THR A 124 4.02 14.45 -1.51
CA THR A 124 2.69 15.05 -1.72
C THR A 124 2.43 16.19 -0.74
N THR A 125 2.94 16.11 0.49
CA THR A 125 2.83 17.18 1.49
C THR A 125 3.61 18.42 1.05
N ILE A 126 4.85 18.26 0.57
CA ILE A 126 5.64 19.40 0.10
C ILE A 126 5.01 20.02 -1.16
N PHE A 127 4.41 19.21 -2.04
CA PHE A 127 3.65 19.73 -3.17
C PHE A 127 2.45 20.58 -2.71
N LEU A 128 1.72 20.13 -1.68
CA LEU A 128 0.58 20.87 -1.13
C LEU A 128 1.00 22.23 -0.55
N THR A 129 2.10 22.25 0.21
CA THR A 129 2.51 23.43 0.98
C THR A 129 3.31 24.45 0.17
N LYS A 130 4.01 24.01 -0.86
CA LYS A 130 4.94 24.86 -1.62
C LYS A 130 4.70 24.82 -3.14
N GLY A 131 3.84 23.95 -3.63
CA GLY A 131 3.49 23.91 -5.05
C GLY A 131 2.54 25.04 -5.42
N SER A 132 2.92 25.81 -6.45
CA SER A 132 2.11 26.93 -6.98
C SER A 132 1.05 26.48 -7.99
N ASP A 133 1.27 25.34 -8.65
CA ASP A 133 0.47 24.92 -9.78
C ASP A 133 -0.94 24.46 -9.35
N SER A 134 -1.94 24.97 -10.02
CA SER A 134 -3.31 24.47 -9.97
C SER A 134 -3.50 23.42 -11.06
N ILE A 135 -3.67 22.17 -10.65
CA ILE A 135 -3.83 21.02 -11.55
C ILE A 135 -5.16 20.33 -11.23
N LYS A 136 -6.03 20.20 -12.22
CA LYS A 136 -7.28 19.45 -12.03
C LYS A 136 -6.99 17.96 -11.86
N VAL A 137 -7.76 17.29 -11.00
CA VAL A 137 -7.72 15.83 -10.79
C VAL A 137 -7.87 15.09 -12.12
N SER A 138 -8.75 15.54 -13.01
CA SER A 138 -9.01 14.96 -14.33
C SER A 138 -7.77 14.91 -15.24
N LYS A 139 -6.76 15.77 -15.03
CA LYS A 139 -5.54 15.81 -15.85
C LYS A 139 -4.53 14.73 -15.49
N ILE A 140 -4.56 14.21 -14.25
CA ILE A 140 -3.57 13.24 -13.77
C ILE A 140 -4.17 11.94 -13.24
N MET A 141 -5.50 11.85 -13.08
CA MET A 141 -6.17 10.62 -12.66
C MET A 141 -5.98 9.51 -13.70
N LYS A 142 -6.10 8.27 -13.25
CA LYS A 142 -6.21 7.10 -14.14
C LYS A 142 -7.68 6.80 -14.36
N THR A 143 -8.08 6.66 -15.63
CA THR A 143 -9.47 6.34 -16.01
C THR A 143 -9.78 4.85 -15.95
N LYS A 144 -8.77 3.99 -16.18
CA LYS A 144 -8.91 2.54 -16.05
C LYS A 144 -8.88 2.17 -14.56
N VAL A 145 -10.04 1.93 -13.98
CA VAL A 145 -10.22 1.57 -12.57
C VAL A 145 -10.56 0.08 -12.48
N ILE A 146 -9.80 -0.65 -11.67
CA ILE A 146 -10.13 -2.03 -11.33
C ILE A 146 -11.16 -1.99 -10.19
N THR A 147 -12.29 -2.61 -10.42
CA THR A 147 -13.44 -2.62 -9.50
C THR A 147 -13.93 -4.04 -9.25
N ALA A 148 -14.64 -4.22 -8.13
CA ALA A 148 -15.32 -5.46 -7.77
C ALA A 148 -16.70 -5.13 -7.20
N ALA A 149 -17.58 -6.13 -7.09
CA ALA A 149 -18.89 -6.01 -6.47
C ALA A 149 -18.79 -6.27 -4.94
N PRO A 150 -19.77 -5.79 -4.14
CA PRO A 150 -19.86 -6.11 -2.71
C PRO A 150 -19.94 -7.60 -2.40
N SER A 151 -20.54 -8.38 -3.29
CA SER A 151 -20.69 -9.85 -3.18
C SER A 151 -19.51 -10.64 -3.76
N ASP A 152 -18.49 -9.97 -4.31
CA ASP A 152 -17.33 -10.70 -4.82
C ASP A 152 -16.51 -11.29 -3.67
N PRO A 153 -16.05 -12.54 -3.81
CA PRO A 153 -15.22 -13.20 -2.82
C PRO A 153 -13.90 -12.44 -2.62
N ILE A 154 -13.44 -12.36 -1.36
CA ILE A 154 -12.20 -11.62 -1.05
C ILE A 154 -10.98 -12.19 -1.74
N LEU A 155 -10.93 -13.51 -1.99
CA LEU A 155 -9.85 -14.14 -2.76
C LEU A 155 -9.78 -13.65 -4.21
N TYR A 156 -10.95 -13.45 -4.84
CA TYR A 156 -11.01 -12.83 -6.16
C TYR A 156 -10.42 -11.42 -6.13
N ILE A 157 -10.76 -10.63 -5.11
CA ILE A 157 -10.24 -9.27 -4.95
C ILE A 157 -8.72 -9.28 -4.70
N GLU A 158 -8.23 -10.23 -3.90
CA GLU A 158 -6.79 -10.41 -3.70
C GLU A 158 -6.08 -10.75 -5.03
N SER A 159 -6.66 -11.65 -5.81
CA SER A 159 -6.12 -11.98 -7.14
C SER A 159 -6.04 -10.76 -8.05
N LEU A 160 -7.01 -9.84 -8.00
CA LEU A 160 -6.98 -8.58 -8.75
C LEU A 160 -5.82 -7.68 -8.29
N LEU A 161 -5.60 -7.54 -6.97
CA LEU A 161 -4.50 -6.77 -6.41
C LEU A 161 -3.14 -7.31 -6.89
N ILE A 162 -2.98 -8.63 -6.93
CA ILE A 162 -1.76 -9.31 -7.35
C ILE A 162 -1.58 -9.21 -8.86
N LYS A 163 -2.58 -9.65 -9.63
CA LYS A 163 -2.56 -9.70 -11.10
C LYS A 163 -2.26 -8.35 -11.75
N TYR A 164 -2.93 -7.31 -11.27
CA TYR A 164 -2.75 -5.95 -11.82
C TYR A 164 -1.65 -5.15 -11.12
N GLY A 165 -1.00 -5.70 -10.08
CA GLY A 165 0.06 -5.02 -9.34
C GLY A 165 -0.41 -3.72 -8.66
N ILE A 166 -1.70 -3.62 -8.34
CA ILE A 166 -2.33 -2.44 -7.74
C ILE A 166 -2.39 -2.56 -6.22
N SER A 167 -2.54 -1.42 -5.53
CA SER A 167 -2.57 -1.38 -4.07
C SER A 167 -3.99 -1.35 -3.49
N ARG A 168 -5.02 -1.25 -4.35
CA ARG A 168 -6.43 -1.19 -3.94
C ARG A 168 -7.36 -1.57 -5.07
N VAL A 169 -8.52 -2.12 -4.69
CA VAL A 169 -9.68 -2.35 -5.55
C VAL A 169 -10.82 -1.50 -5.01
N ILE A 170 -11.56 -0.85 -5.90
CA ILE A 170 -12.76 -0.08 -5.54
C ILE A 170 -13.96 -1.02 -5.62
N ILE A 171 -14.70 -1.11 -4.54
CA ILE A 171 -15.96 -1.85 -4.49
C ILE A 171 -17.06 -0.91 -4.93
N LYS A 172 -17.82 -1.33 -5.96
CA LYS A 172 -18.90 -0.49 -6.54
C LYS A 172 -20.25 -1.20 -6.56
N ARG A 173 -21.30 -0.40 -6.43
CA ARG A 173 -22.70 -0.78 -6.69
C ARG A 173 -23.31 0.27 -7.60
N ASN A 174 -23.91 -0.13 -8.73
CA ASN A 174 -24.54 0.82 -9.68
C ASN A 174 -23.61 1.99 -10.06
N GLN A 175 -22.34 1.71 -10.40
CA GLN A 175 -21.28 2.68 -10.72
C GLN A 175 -20.87 3.63 -9.57
N LYS A 176 -21.48 3.55 -8.40
CA LYS A 176 -21.08 4.33 -7.22
C LYS A 176 -20.05 3.56 -6.38
N PRO A 177 -19.00 4.22 -5.88
CA PRO A 177 -18.06 3.58 -4.97
C PRO A 177 -18.74 3.38 -3.60
N VAL A 178 -18.79 2.14 -3.11
CA VAL A 178 -19.37 1.79 -1.82
C VAL A 178 -18.32 1.29 -0.83
N GLY A 179 -17.13 0.90 -1.31
CA GLY A 179 -16.03 0.45 -0.47
C GLY A 179 -14.67 0.50 -1.17
N VAL A 180 -13.63 0.28 -0.39
CA VAL A 180 -12.25 0.10 -0.87
C VAL A 180 -11.61 -1.04 -0.11
N ILE A 181 -10.92 -1.92 -0.84
CA ILE A 181 -10.10 -2.99 -0.27
C ILE A 181 -8.64 -2.78 -0.68
N THR A 182 -7.74 -2.98 0.27
CA THR A 182 -6.28 -2.88 0.09
C THR A 182 -5.58 -4.11 0.68
N PHE A 183 -4.30 -4.31 0.40
CA PHE A 183 -3.54 -5.39 1.05
C PHE A 183 -3.57 -5.36 2.59
N ARG A 184 -3.75 -4.18 3.20
CA ARG A 184 -3.88 -4.05 4.66
C ARG A 184 -5.07 -4.83 5.20
N ASP A 185 -6.15 -4.90 4.43
CA ASP A 185 -7.39 -5.52 4.87
C ASP A 185 -7.29 -7.05 4.91
N PHE A 186 -6.28 -7.63 4.25
CA PHE A 186 -5.89 -9.05 4.32
C PHE A 186 -4.87 -9.36 5.42
N VAL A 187 -4.37 -8.37 6.16
CA VAL A 187 -3.47 -8.65 7.29
C VAL A 187 -4.27 -9.27 8.42
N PRO A 188 -3.89 -10.45 8.95
CA PRO A 188 -4.67 -11.22 9.94
C PRO A 188 -5.11 -10.45 11.18
N ALA A 189 -4.55 -9.27 11.44
CA ALA A 189 -4.97 -8.40 12.53
C ALA A 189 -6.42 -7.90 12.41
N LYS A 190 -7.00 -7.88 11.20
CA LYS A 190 -8.39 -7.45 10.97
C LYS A 190 -9.37 -8.60 10.83
N ILE A 191 -8.88 -9.82 10.64
CA ILE A 191 -9.73 -11.01 10.56
C ILE A 191 -9.87 -11.58 11.98
N PRO A 192 -11.05 -11.54 12.61
CA PRO A 192 -11.25 -12.12 13.92
C PRO A 192 -10.94 -13.62 13.91
N GLN A 193 -10.40 -14.14 15.02
CA GLN A 193 -9.97 -15.54 15.12
C GLN A 193 -11.13 -16.53 14.89
N TRP A 194 -12.34 -16.20 15.32
CA TRP A 194 -13.54 -17.03 15.11
C TRP A 194 -13.89 -17.18 13.61
N ILE A 195 -13.52 -16.22 12.78
CA ILE A 195 -13.66 -16.28 11.32
C ILE A 195 -12.70 -17.30 10.72
N ALA A 196 -11.46 -17.35 11.24
CA ALA A 196 -10.44 -18.32 10.80
C ALA A 196 -10.84 -19.78 11.13
N GLU A 197 -11.73 -19.99 12.09
CA GLU A 197 -12.16 -21.29 12.57
C GLU A 197 -13.45 -21.80 11.91
N SER A 198 -14.20 -20.93 11.19
CA SER A 198 -15.56 -21.24 10.69
C SER A 198 -15.64 -21.68 9.22
N ALA A 199 -14.52 -21.71 8.50
CA ALA A 199 -14.56 -22.08 7.07
C ALA A 199 -14.64 -23.59 6.85
N ASP A 200 -15.68 -24.06 6.15
CA ASP A 200 -15.83 -25.47 5.77
C ASP A 200 -14.82 -25.86 4.68
N PRO A 201 -13.96 -26.86 4.91
CA PRO A 201 -12.99 -27.33 3.91
C PRO A 201 -13.62 -27.78 2.57
N LYS A 202 -14.85 -28.24 2.58
CA LYS A 202 -15.58 -28.67 1.36
C LYS A 202 -15.98 -27.51 0.47
N GLU A 203 -16.47 -26.41 1.05
CA GLU A 203 -16.81 -25.19 0.31
C GLU A 203 -15.55 -24.59 -0.35
N VAL A 204 -14.42 -24.67 0.32
CA VAL A 204 -13.11 -24.25 -0.18
C VAL A 204 -12.75 -25.00 -1.46
N GLN A 205 -12.91 -26.33 -1.46
CA GLN A 205 -12.54 -27.19 -2.57
C GLN A 205 -13.46 -26.99 -3.78
N GLU A 206 -14.75 -26.84 -3.56
CA GLU A 206 -15.75 -26.60 -4.61
C GLU A 206 -15.54 -25.24 -5.29
N TYR A 207 -15.17 -24.20 -4.54
CA TYR A 207 -14.86 -22.90 -5.12
C TYR A 207 -13.60 -22.93 -5.99
N LYS A 208 -12.54 -23.63 -5.57
CA LYS A 208 -11.31 -23.79 -6.35
C LYS A 208 -11.62 -24.43 -7.70
N PHE A 209 -12.39 -25.50 -7.70
CA PHE A 209 -12.79 -26.20 -8.92
C PHE A 209 -13.57 -25.30 -9.88
N LYS A 210 -14.56 -24.53 -9.36
CA LYS A 210 -15.38 -23.61 -10.17
C LYS A 210 -14.59 -22.42 -10.77
N LYS A 211 -13.47 -22.03 -10.18
CA LYS A 211 -12.66 -20.86 -10.60
C LYS A 211 -11.34 -21.22 -11.28
N GLY A 212 -11.01 -22.50 -11.46
CA GLY A 212 -9.76 -22.94 -12.12
C GLY A 212 -8.50 -22.51 -11.36
N LEU A 213 -8.55 -22.46 -10.05
CA LEU A 213 -7.40 -22.12 -9.21
C LEU A 213 -6.56 -23.39 -8.99
N GLU A 214 -5.26 -23.33 -9.32
CA GLU A 214 -4.35 -24.47 -9.18
C GLU A 214 -4.20 -24.96 -7.73
N GLU A 215 -4.03 -26.28 -7.55
CA GLU A 215 -4.03 -26.98 -6.25
C GLU A 215 -2.93 -26.54 -5.27
N ASN A 216 -1.85 -25.92 -5.73
CA ASN A 216 -0.69 -25.60 -4.91
C ASN A 216 -0.88 -24.47 -3.88
N HIS A 217 -2.07 -23.87 -3.80
CA HIS A 217 -2.36 -22.75 -2.90
C HIS A 217 -3.34 -23.13 -1.77
N SER A 218 -3.42 -24.41 -1.43
CA SER A 218 -4.60 -25.00 -0.81
C SER A 218 -4.86 -24.75 0.68
N ASN A 219 -3.85 -24.57 1.51
CA ASN A 219 -4.06 -24.84 2.94
C ASN A 219 -4.22 -23.64 3.87
N GLN A 220 -4.07 -22.40 3.39
CA GLN A 220 -4.26 -21.19 4.24
C GLN A 220 -5.36 -20.26 3.79
N MET A 221 -5.90 -20.46 2.60
CA MET A 221 -7.05 -19.69 2.14
C MET A 221 -8.38 -20.18 2.72
N SER A 222 -8.39 -21.31 3.42
CA SER A 222 -9.63 -21.89 3.96
C SER A 222 -10.39 -20.94 4.88
N TYR A 223 -9.70 -20.11 5.66
CA TYR A 223 -10.35 -19.15 6.55
C TYR A 223 -10.74 -17.81 5.86
N LEU A 224 -10.34 -17.59 4.61
CA LEU A 224 -10.82 -16.46 3.80
C LEU A 224 -12.11 -16.79 3.03
N PHE A 225 -12.61 -18.01 3.14
CA PHE A 225 -13.91 -18.45 2.71
C PHE A 225 -14.86 -18.49 3.91
N PRO A 226 -16.04 -18.09 3.77
CA PRO A 226 -16.86 -17.61 2.65
C PRO A 226 -16.93 -16.09 2.54
N PHE A 227 -15.88 -15.36 2.87
CA PHE A 227 -15.92 -13.89 2.97
C PHE A 227 -16.04 -13.18 1.63
N HIS A 228 -16.87 -12.15 1.64
CA HIS A 228 -17.12 -11.26 0.52
C HIS A 228 -16.48 -9.89 0.78
N ALA A 229 -16.45 -9.06 -0.25
CA ALA A 229 -15.93 -7.70 -0.13
C ALA A 229 -16.55 -6.92 1.03
N THR A 230 -17.85 -7.09 1.28
CA THR A 230 -18.58 -6.44 2.37
C THR A 230 -17.99 -6.69 3.75
N ASP A 231 -17.36 -7.84 3.97
CA ASP A 231 -16.90 -8.26 5.28
C ASP A 231 -15.60 -7.58 5.72
N ILE A 232 -14.79 -7.13 4.74
CA ILE A 232 -13.49 -6.52 5.01
C ILE A 232 -13.29 -5.13 4.42
N MET A 233 -14.16 -4.68 3.50
CA MET A 233 -14.00 -3.37 2.85
C MET A 233 -14.12 -2.22 3.84
N ALA A 234 -13.30 -1.19 3.66
CA ALA A 234 -13.56 0.11 4.26
C ALA A 234 -14.77 0.73 3.55
N THR A 235 -15.87 0.86 4.28
CA THR A 235 -17.13 1.43 3.79
C THR A 235 -17.05 2.96 3.64
N ASN A 236 -18.02 3.56 2.94
CA ASN A 236 -18.10 5.02 2.72
C ASN A 236 -16.78 5.62 2.24
N PRO A 237 -16.28 5.20 1.07
CA PRO A 237 -14.98 5.60 0.60
C PRO A 237 -14.92 7.12 0.35
N ILE A 238 -13.83 7.72 0.83
CA ILE A 238 -13.56 9.13 0.56
C ILE A 238 -13.28 9.29 -0.94
N THR A 239 -14.03 10.14 -1.60
CA THR A 239 -13.95 10.39 -3.06
C THR A 239 -13.47 11.80 -3.35
N VAL A 240 -13.18 12.11 -4.61
CA VAL A 240 -12.92 13.47 -5.09
C VAL A 240 -13.59 13.65 -6.45
N GLU A 241 -14.18 14.83 -6.66
CA GLU A 241 -14.74 15.21 -7.96
C GLU A 241 -13.63 15.49 -8.97
N LYS A 242 -13.82 15.05 -10.22
CA LYS A 242 -12.80 15.11 -11.27
C LYS A 242 -12.31 16.51 -11.63
N GLU A 243 -13.18 17.53 -11.44
CA GLU A 243 -12.88 18.93 -11.77
C GLU A 243 -12.21 19.70 -10.62
N LYS A 244 -12.10 19.09 -9.42
CA LYS A 244 -11.40 19.71 -8.29
C LYS A 244 -9.89 19.76 -8.54
N ASP A 245 -9.23 20.73 -7.90
CA ASP A 245 -7.78 20.79 -7.85
C ASP A 245 -7.19 19.59 -7.06
N ILE A 246 -6.02 19.11 -7.48
CA ILE A 246 -5.35 17.97 -6.82
C ILE A 246 -5.03 18.24 -5.36
N LYS A 247 -4.90 19.49 -4.93
CA LYS A 247 -4.71 19.87 -3.53
C LYS A 247 -5.85 19.35 -2.65
N PHE A 248 -7.09 19.34 -3.14
CA PHE A 248 -8.22 18.72 -2.44
C PHE A 248 -8.01 17.21 -2.24
N ALA A 249 -7.52 16.52 -3.28
CA ALA A 249 -7.21 15.09 -3.16
C ALA A 249 -6.07 14.85 -2.17
N ILE A 250 -5.03 15.67 -2.19
CA ILE A 250 -3.90 15.57 -1.26
C ILE A 250 -4.35 15.77 0.18
N ILE A 251 -5.12 16.83 0.46
CA ILE A 251 -5.65 17.12 1.80
C ILE A 251 -6.44 15.92 2.32
N ARG A 252 -7.33 15.33 1.52
CA ARG A 252 -8.10 14.15 1.91
C ARG A 252 -7.21 12.93 2.13
N MET A 253 -6.21 12.71 1.27
CA MET A 253 -5.25 11.60 1.44
C MET A 253 -4.43 11.73 2.72
N ILE A 254 -4.07 12.95 3.13
CA ILE A 254 -3.33 13.22 4.38
C ILE A 254 -4.27 13.06 5.56
N LYS A 255 -5.41 13.76 5.57
CA LYS A 255 -6.39 13.76 6.67
C LYS A 255 -6.84 12.35 7.06
N TYR A 256 -7.13 11.51 6.08
CA TYR A 256 -7.64 10.15 6.30
C TYR A 256 -6.55 9.06 6.24
N ASN A 257 -5.26 9.45 6.16
CA ASN A 257 -4.11 8.53 6.05
C ASN A 257 -4.26 7.47 4.95
N ILE A 258 -4.82 7.86 3.80
CA ILE A 258 -5.01 7.00 2.61
C ILE A 258 -4.08 7.43 1.49
N SER A 259 -3.83 6.55 0.53
CA SER A 259 -2.87 6.79 -0.54
C SER A 259 -3.51 6.91 -1.93
N GLY A 260 -4.83 7.02 -1.99
CA GLY A 260 -5.58 7.28 -3.22
C GLY A 260 -7.07 7.24 -2.99
N LEU A 261 -7.79 7.88 -3.91
CA LEU A 261 -9.21 8.17 -3.86
C LEU A 261 -9.88 7.74 -5.16
N PRO A 262 -11.07 7.14 -5.11
CA PRO A 262 -11.95 7.10 -6.28
C PRO A 262 -12.24 8.52 -6.75
N VAL A 263 -12.15 8.74 -8.06
CA VAL A 263 -12.57 9.99 -8.70
C VAL A 263 -13.97 9.80 -9.24
N VAL A 264 -14.85 10.75 -8.94
CA VAL A 264 -16.25 10.69 -9.34
C VAL A 264 -16.66 11.88 -10.21
N LYS A 265 -17.72 11.66 -11.00
CA LYS A 265 -18.52 12.69 -11.65
C LYS A 265 -19.98 12.35 -11.36
N ASN A 266 -20.73 13.26 -10.71
CA ASN A 266 -22.10 13.01 -10.31
C ASN A 266 -22.25 11.67 -9.55
N THR A 267 -21.42 11.47 -8.55
CA THR A 267 -21.33 10.24 -7.71
C THR A 267 -20.86 8.95 -8.42
N LYS A 268 -20.80 8.92 -9.76
CA LYS A 268 -20.33 7.75 -10.53
C LYS A 268 -18.81 7.74 -10.64
N ILE A 269 -18.20 6.56 -10.54
CA ILE A 269 -16.74 6.37 -10.69
C ILE A 269 -16.33 6.68 -12.12
N VAL A 270 -15.37 7.60 -12.28
CA VAL A 270 -14.77 7.96 -13.58
C VAL A 270 -13.25 7.79 -13.58
N GLY A 271 -12.64 7.50 -12.43
CA GLY A 271 -11.21 7.35 -12.34
C GLY A 271 -10.74 7.03 -10.92
N ILE A 272 -9.43 7.00 -10.78
CA ILE A 272 -8.73 6.89 -9.50
C ILE A 272 -7.52 7.83 -9.50
N ILE A 273 -7.31 8.53 -8.40
CA ILE A 273 -6.10 9.34 -8.17
C ILE A 273 -5.34 8.81 -6.97
N THR A 274 -4.03 8.73 -7.08
CA THR A 274 -3.15 8.23 -6.02
C THR A 274 -1.99 9.18 -5.75
N LYS A 275 -1.31 9.03 -4.60
CA LYS A 275 -0.06 9.75 -4.31
C LYS A 275 1.00 9.53 -5.41
N SER A 276 0.98 8.39 -6.11
CA SER A 276 1.88 8.14 -7.24
C SER A 276 1.64 9.08 -8.41
N ASP A 277 0.38 9.35 -8.72
CA ASP A 277 0.02 10.22 -9.83
C ASP A 277 0.44 11.67 -9.53
N ILE A 278 0.30 12.09 -8.27
CA ILE A 278 0.76 13.41 -7.80
C ILE A 278 2.30 13.50 -7.82
N VAL A 279 3.01 12.49 -7.28
CA VAL A 279 4.48 12.47 -7.29
C VAL A 279 5.04 12.48 -8.73
N ASN A 280 4.34 11.88 -9.68
CA ASN A 280 4.75 11.90 -11.09
C ASN A 280 4.77 13.32 -11.68
N THR A 281 4.00 14.28 -11.17
CA THR A 281 4.05 15.68 -11.63
C THR A 281 5.38 16.37 -11.22
N LEU A 282 6.07 15.84 -10.21
CA LEU A 282 7.37 16.33 -9.76
C LEU A 282 8.55 15.80 -10.60
N THR A 283 8.33 14.95 -11.59
CA THR A 283 9.41 14.31 -12.37
C THR A 283 9.80 15.08 -13.62
N ASN A 284 8.99 15.98 -14.09
CA ASN A 284 9.22 16.76 -15.33
C ASN A 284 9.87 18.11 -15.03
#